data_638ba1b9c032ec7d84756ac2a524c8b9
#
_entry.id   638ba1b9c032ec7d84756ac2a524c8b9
#
_cell.length_a   1.000
_cell.length_b   1.000
_cell.length_c   1.000
_cell.angle_alpha   90.00
_cell.angle_beta   90.00
_cell.angle_gamma   90.00
#
_symmetry.space_group_name_H-M   'P 1'
#
loop_
_entity.id
_entity.type
_entity.pdbx_description
1 polymer ?
#
loop_
_entity_poly.entity_id
_entity_poly.type
_entity_poly.pdbx_seq_one_letter_code
_entity_poly.pdbx_strand_id
1 'polypeptide(L)'
;MAPSEKNKNYGFFKKKQKKYYITKNLISVDYVKGFAMLLNMSKIKKVGMFDANYFLYLEEIDLCKRLKSKEENIYLCNNAKIKHISATSSNIGFEFEKCQNWHWMWSQVYFDRKFNNYIYALKNNIFKLIKNFLKAIIFLVIFNRKKSYIFYLRFSGIYNSLIGNKSWFRPKLD
;
A
#
# COMPACT_ATOMS: atom_id res chain seq x y z
N MET A 1 -17.60 -6.03 -6.74
CA MET A 1 -16.38 -6.47 -7.44
C MET A 1 -15.21 -5.69 -6.93
N ALA A 2 -14.27 -6.30 -6.23
CA ALA A 2 -12.99 -5.69 -5.91
C ALA A 2 -12.30 -5.29 -7.22
N PRO A 3 -11.63 -4.14 -7.31
CA PRO A 3 -10.91 -3.77 -8.51
C PRO A 3 -9.92 -4.88 -8.83
N SER A 4 -10.03 -5.44 -10.04
CA SER A 4 -9.12 -6.48 -10.51
C SER A 4 -7.67 -6.03 -10.32
N GLU A 5 -6.79 -6.92 -9.90
CA GLU A 5 -5.37 -6.64 -9.64
C GLU A 5 -4.62 -5.99 -10.82
N LYS A 6 -5.22 -5.96 -12.00
CA LYS A 6 -4.61 -5.45 -13.24
C LYS A 6 -4.34 -3.95 -13.26
N ASN A 7 -4.92 -3.15 -12.35
CA ASN A 7 -4.80 -1.69 -12.39
C ASN A 7 -4.52 -1.00 -11.05
N LYS A 8 -3.99 -1.70 -10.05
CA LYS A 8 -3.38 -1.03 -8.91
C LYS A 8 -2.02 -0.49 -9.33
N ASN A 9 -2.02 0.55 -10.18
CA ASN A 9 -0.87 1.39 -10.39
C ASN A 9 -0.56 2.05 -9.03
N TYR A 10 0.36 1.44 -8.31
CA TYR A 10 1.02 2.06 -7.18
C TYR A 10 1.70 3.32 -7.73
N GLY A 11 1.11 4.49 -7.53
CA GLY A 11 1.57 5.75 -8.12
C GLY A 11 3.05 6.03 -7.88
N PHE A 12 3.64 5.35 -6.89
CA PHE A 12 5.05 5.33 -6.55
C PHE A 12 5.90 4.50 -7.51
N PHE A 13 5.32 3.48 -8.14
CA PHE A 13 5.99 2.55 -9.04
C PHE A 13 5.58 2.76 -10.49
N LYS A 14 5.49 4.02 -10.93
CA LYS A 14 5.34 4.35 -12.36
C LYS A 14 6.52 3.85 -13.20
N LYS A 15 7.68 3.60 -12.59
CA LYS A 15 8.80 2.92 -13.25
C LYS A 15 8.62 1.42 -13.12
N LYS A 16 8.74 0.69 -14.26
CA LYS A 16 8.84 -0.78 -14.23
C LYS A 16 9.95 -1.16 -13.26
N GLN A 17 9.66 -2.10 -12.36
CA GLN A 17 10.65 -2.66 -11.46
C GLN A 17 11.84 -3.16 -12.26
N LYS A 18 13.07 -2.75 -11.90
CA LYS A 18 14.28 -3.27 -12.50
C LYS A 18 14.45 -4.72 -12.08
N LYS A 19 14.63 -5.60 -13.05
CA LYS A 19 14.87 -7.03 -12.86
C LYS A 19 16.20 -7.40 -13.47
N TYR A 20 17.08 -8.01 -12.68
CA TYR A 20 18.37 -8.51 -13.14
C TYR A 20 18.44 -10.00 -12.84
N TYR A 21 18.66 -10.81 -13.87
CA TYR A 21 18.85 -12.25 -13.69
C TYR A 21 20.23 -12.50 -13.07
N ILE A 22 20.26 -13.12 -11.90
CA ILE A 22 21.51 -13.55 -11.24
C ILE A 22 21.83 -14.98 -11.65
N THR A 23 20.80 -15.83 -11.67
CA THR A 23 20.83 -17.20 -12.19
C THR A 23 19.53 -17.49 -12.91
N LYS A 24 19.43 -18.69 -13.57
CA LYS A 24 18.18 -19.14 -14.19
C LYS A 24 16.98 -19.10 -13.22
N ASN A 25 17.22 -19.24 -11.92
CA ASN A 25 16.17 -19.40 -10.90
C ASN A 25 16.03 -18.18 -9.98
N LEU A 26 17.01 -17.26 -9.95
CA LEU A 26 17.02 -16.09 -9.08
C LEU A 26 17.07 -14.80 -9.88
N ILE A 27 16.11 -13.94 -9.62
CA ILE A 27 16.00 -12.61 -10.22
C ILE A 27 16.14 -11.58 -9.11
N SER A 28 17.11 -10.68 -9.21
CA SER A 28 17.18 -9.52 -8.33
C SER A 28 16.06 -8.54 -8.67
N VAL A 29 15.36 -8.07 -7.64
CA VAL A 29 14.19 -7.19 -7.76
C VAL A 29 14.29 -6.07 -6.74
N ASP A 30 13.48 -5.01 -6.94
CA ASP A 30 13.45 -3.90 -5.98
C ASP A 30 12.57 -4.20 -4.77
N TYR A 31 11.53 -4.99 -4.95
CA TYR A 31 10.60 -5.41 -3.90
C TYR A 31 9.87 -6.70 -4.28
N VAL A 32 9.33 -7.37 -3.29
CA VAL A 32 8.42 -8.51 -3.42
C VAL A 32 7.10 -8.23 -2.74
N LYS A 33 6.06 -9.01 -3.06
CA LYS A 33 4.75 -8.89 -2.41
C LYS A 33 4.73 -9.64 -1.09
N GLY A 34 4.04 -9.11 -0.08
CA GLY A 34 4.00 -9.61 1.28
C GLY A 34 3.30 -10.97 1.50
N PHE A 35 2.55 -11.48 0.50
CA PHE A 35 1.82 -12.75 0.65
C PHE A 35 2.72 -13.99 0.77
N ALA A 36 3.99 -13.91 0.33
CA ALA A 36 4.96 -14.98 0.48
C ALA A 36 6.38 -14.40 0.47
N MET A 37 7.03 -14.40 1.63
CA MET A 37 8.37 -13.87 1.81
C MET A 37 9.19 -14.81 2.70
N LEU A 38 10.40 -15.13 2.27
CA LEU A 38 11.42 -15.73 3.14
C LEU A 38 12.37 -14.63 3.60
N LEU A 39 12.47 -14.44 4.91
CA LEU A 39 13.22 -13.35 5.52
C LEU A 39 14.52 -13.85 6.15
N ASN A 40 15.65 -13.28 5.74
CA ASN A 40 16.91 -13.48 6.44
C ASN A 40 16.95 -12.60 7.70
N MET A 41 16.76 -13.21 8.87
CA MET A 41 16.62 -12.49 10.13
C MET A 41 17.86 -11.69 10.52
N SER A 42 19.06 -12.12 10.16
CA SER A 42 20.29 -11.37 10.45
C SER A 42 20.33 -10.04 9.68
N LYS A 43 19.80 -10.01 8.47
CA LYS A 43 19.69 -8.80 7.64
C LYS A 43 18.52 -7.92 8.07
N ILE A 44 17.38 -8.54 8.41
CA ILE A 44 16.20 -7.83 8.90
C ILE A 44 16.50 -7.07 10.19
N LYS A 45 17.25 -7.67 11.14
CA LYS A 45 17.64 -7.01 12.40
C LYS A 45 18.40 -5.71 12.18
N LYS A 46 19.15 -5.58 11.08
CA LYS A 46 19.91 -4.35 10.75
C LYS A 46 19.00 -3.16 10.34
N VAL A 47 17.82 -3.43 9.82
CA VAL A 47 16.90 -2.41 9.31
C VAL A 47 15.62 -2.31 10.13
N GLY A 48 15.42 -3.20 11.09
CA GLY A 48 14.19 -3.35 11.85
C GLY A 48 13.14 -4.18 11.09
N MET A 49 12.18 -4.70 11.84
CA MET A 49 11.05 -5.49 11.34
C MET A 49 10.07 -4.63 10.51
N PHE A 50 8.90 -5.17 10.24
CA PHE A 50 7.81 -4.39 9.63
C PHE A 50 7.47 -3.17 10.49
N ASP A 51 7.24 -2.04 9.83
CA ASP A 51 6.86 -0.81 10.52
C ASP A 51 5.40 -0.91 10.99
N ALA A 52 5.20 -0.95 12.31
CA ALA A 52 3.90 -1.11 12.95
C ALA A 52 2.93 0.06 12.71
N ASN A 53 3.37 1.17 12.11
CA ASN A 53 2.47 2.24 11.70
C ASN A 53 1.60 1.84 10.51
N TYR A 54 2.06 0.91 9.65
CA TYR A 54 1.20 0.34 8.62
C TYR A 54 0.26 -0.70 9.23
N PHE A 55 -1.03 -0.56 8.97
CA PHE A 55 -2.02 -1.60 9.26
C PHE A 55 -2.28 -2.47 8.02
N LEU A 56 -2.36 -1.84 6.85
CA LEU A 56 -2.51 -2.50 5.55
C LEU A 56 -1.74 -1.72 4.48
N TYR A 57 -1.12 -2.44 3.56
CA TYR A 57 -0.43 -1.96 2.37
C TYR A 57 0.86 -1.21 2.61
N LEU A 58 1.83 -1.53 1.78
CA LEU A 58 3.16 -0.94 1.67
C LEU A 58 4.14 -1.31 2.81
N GLU A 59 3.73 -2.10 3.80
CA GLU A 59 4.61 -2.59 4.87
C GLU A 59 5.76 -3.42 4.32
N GLU A 60 5.50 -4.29 3.34
CA GLU A 60 6.51 -5.11 2.68
C GLU A 60 7.42 -4.29 1.77
N ILE A 61 6.86 -3.26 1.14
CA ILE A 61 7.62 -2.37 0.25
C ILE A 61 8.51 -1.44 1.07
N ASP A 62 8.02 -0.97 2.21
CA ASP A 62 8.81 -0.23 3.18
C ASP A 62 10.03 -1.03 3.64
N LEU A 63 9.81 -2.29 4.04
CA LEU A 63 10.88 -3.20 4.45
C LEU A 63 11.89 -3.40 3.31
N CYS A 64 11.41 -3.69 2.10
CA CYS A 64 12.27 -3.85 0.93
C CYS A 64 13.10 -2.60 0.66
N LYS A 65 12.51 -1.41 0.78
CA LYS A 65 13.22 -0.15 0.56
C LYS A 65 14.28 0.11 1.64
N ARG A 66 14.00 -0.22 2.91
CA ARG A 66 15.00 -0.13 4.00
C ARG A 66 16.15 -1.12 3.80
N LEU A 67 15.87 -2.35 3.35
CA LEU A 67 16.91 -3.31 3.00
C LEU A 67 17.80 -2.80 1.86
N LYS A 68 17.19 -2.30 0.78
CA LYS A 68 17.92 -1.71 -0.35
C LYS A 68 18.80 -0.53 0.05
N SER A 69 18.37 0.31 1.00
CA SER A 69 19.18 1.43 1.51
C SER A 69 20.42 0.97 2.30
N LYS A 70 20.47 -0.30 2.68
CA LYS A 70 21.63 -0.97 3.30
C LYS A 70 22.34 -1.92 2.32
N GLU A 71 22.14 -1.71 1.02
CA GLU A 71 22.75 -2.49 -0.07
C GLU A 71 22.41 -3.99 -0.04
N GLU A 72 21.34 -4.37 0.72
CA GLU A 72 20.89 -5.74 0.75
C GLU A 72 20.07 -6.09 -0.50
N ASN A 73 20.30 -7.29 -1.02
CA ASN A 73 19.63 -7.77 -2.21
C ASN A 73 18.30 -8.46 -1.90
N ILE A 74 17.35 -8.25 -2.78
CA ILE A 74 16.04 -8.87 -2.75
C ILE A 74 15.91 -9.74 -3.99
N TYR A 75 15.46 -10.98 -3.80
CA TYR A 75 15.39 -11.96 -4.87
C TYR A 75 13.97 -12.49 -5.04
N LEU A 76 13.58 -12.68 -6.29
CA LEU A 76 12.43 -13.49 -6.68
C LEU A 76 12.95 -14.86 -7.11
N CYS A 77 12.42 -15.93 -6.50
CA CYS A 77 12.74 -17.31 -6.86
C CYS A 77 11.72 -17.82 -7.87
N ASN A 78 12.14 -18.05 -9.12
CA ASN A 78 11.24 -18.47 -10.20
C ASN A 78 10.72 -19.90 -10.02
N ASN A 79 11.45 -20.75 -9.29
CA ASN A 79 11.06 -22.14 -9.08
C ASN A 79 10.06 -22.29 -7.93
N ALA A 80 9.95 -21.31 -7.05
CA ALA A 80 8.97 -21.29 -5.96
C ALA A 80 7.62 -20.77 -6.49
N LYS A 81 6.67 -21.66 -6.65
CA LYS A 81 5.31 -21.31 -7.09
C LYS A 81 4.35 -21.44 -5.92
N ILE A 82 3.65 -20.37 -5.61
CA ILE A 82 2.65 -20.33 -4.54
C ILE A 82 1.32 -19.91 -5.13
N LYS A 83 0.28 -20.71 -4.86
CA LYS A 83 -1.10 -20.36 -5.20
C LYS A 83 -1.65 -19.44 -4.11
N HIS A 84 -1.85 -18.17 -4.43
CA HIS A 84 -2.48 -17.20 -3.53
C HIS A 84 -3.93 -16.97 -3.94
N ILE A 85 -4.87 -17.37 -3.05
CA ILE A 85 -6.30 -17.17 -3.27
C ILE A 85 -6.64 -15.80 -2.66
N SER A 86 -6.68 -14.78 -3.51
CA SER A 86 -6.97 -13.41 -3.09
C SER A 86 -8.38 -13.29 -2.50
N ALA A 87 -8.53 -12.46 -1.47
CA ALA A 87 -9.81 -12.08 -0.87
C ALA A 87 -10.60 -13.18 -0.12
N THR A 88 -9.99 -14.32 0.21
CA THR A 88 -10.66 -15.38 0.98
C THR A 88 -10.45 -15.28 2.49
N SER A 89 -9.46 -14.51 2.93
CA SER A 89 -9.10 -14.40 4.35
C SER A 89 -9.99 -13.44 5.16
N SER A 90 -10.89 -12.70 4.53
CA SER A 90 -11.81 -11.79 5.23
C SER A 90 -13.10 -11.63 4.45
N ASN A 91 -14.13 -12.35 4.87
CA ASN A 91 -15.47 -12.24 4.26
C ASN A 91 -16.34 -11.16 4.93
N ILE A 92 -15.74 -10.04 5.31
CA ILE A 92 -16.42 -8.91 5.95
C ILE A 92 -16.98 -7.88 4.95
N GLY A 93 -17.14 -8.28 3.69
CA GLY A 93 -17.88 -7.53 2.68
C GLY A 93 -17.50 -6.06 2.56
N PHE A 94 -18.46 -5.17 2.75
CA PHE A 94 -18.28 -3.73 2.57
C PHE A 94 -17.36 -3.10 3.64
N GLU A 95 -17.30 -3.65 4.85
CA GLU A 95 -16.39 -3.17 5.90
C GLU A 95 -14.93 -3.34 5.48
N PHE A 96 -14.61 -4.45 4.83
CA PHE A 96 -13.28 -4.68 4.27
C PHE A 96 -12.94 -3.70 3.14
N GLU A 97 -13.90 -3.45 2.23
CA GLU A 97 -13.74 -2.46 1.16
C GLU A 97 -13.45 -1.06 1.73
N LYS A 98 -14.16 -0.66 2.79
CA LYS A 98 -13.93 0.61 3.51
C LYS A 98 -12.51 0.68 4.07
N CYS A 99 -12.12 -0.36 4.80
CA CYS A 99 -10.79 -0.47 5.42
C CYS A 99 -9.67 -0.42 4.37
N GLN A 100 -9.81 -1.18 3.29
CA GLN A 100 -8.86 -1.18 2.18
C GLN A 100 -8.69 0.21 1.55
N ASN A 101 -9.80 0.91 1.29
CA ASN A 101 -9.76 2.23 0.64
C ASN A 101 -9.09 3.28 1.51
N TRP A 102 -9.39 3.28 2.82
CA TRP A 102 -8.80 4.22 3.76
C TRP A 102 -7.29 3.97 3.91
N HIS A 103 -6.88 2.73 4.22
CA HIS A 103 -5.48 2.38 4.45
C HIS A 103 -4.63 2.51 3.19
N TRP A 104 -5.17 2.17 2.02
CA TRP A 104 -4.45 2.37 0.76
C TRP A 104 -4.00 3.82 0.58
N MET A 105 -4.89 4.77 0.84
CA MET A 105 -4.58 6.19 0.71
C MET A 105 -3.65 6.67 1.83
N TRP A 106 -3.90 6.26 3.06
CA TRP A 106 -3.08 6.62 4.22
C TRP A 106 -1.64 6.13 4.04
N SER A 107 -1.46 4.86 3.71
CA SER A 107 -0.16 4.22 3.58
C SER A 107 0.69 4.83 2.45
N GLN A 108 0.09 5.22 1.32
CA GLN A 108 0.81 5.92 0.25
C GLN A 108 1.41 7.24 0.74
N VAL A 109 0.63 8.06 1.43
CA VAL A 109 1.08 9.35 1.93
C VAL A 109 2.13 9.17 3.02
N TYR A 110 1.91 8.23 3.94
CA TYR A 110 2.88 7.91 4.99
C TYR A 110 4.22 7.45 4.39
N PHE A 111 4.20 6.59 3.38
CA PHE A 111 5.39 6.16 2.66
C PHE A 111 6.12 7.34 1.98
N ASP A 112 5.37 8.23 1.32
CA ASP A 112 5.92 9.43 0.70
C ASP A 112 6.62 10.32 1.73
N ARG A 113 5.99 10.55 2.89
CA ARG A 113 6.56 11.34 3.99
C ARG A 113 7.82 10.71 4.58
N LYS A 114 7.78 9.40 4.78
CA LYS A 114 8.87 8.65 5.42
C LYS A 114 10.15 8.62 4.57
N PHE A 115 10.03 8.43 3.27
CA PHE A 115 11.18 8.21 2.40
C PHE A 115 11.61 9.42 1.56
N ASN A 116 10.80 10.46 1.53
CA ASN A 116 11.16 11.70 0.85
C ASN A 116 11.09 12.86 1.84
N ASN A 117 10.00 13.58 1.88
CA ASN A 117 9.71 14.60 2.89
C ASN A 117 8.24 15.01 2.82
N TYR A 118 7.82 15.89 3.74
CA TYR A 118 6.45 16.39 3.80
C TYR A 118 6.01 17.13 2.53
N ILE A 119 6.87 17.99 1.98
CA ILE A 119 6.55 18.79 0.79
C ILE A 119 6.33 17.90 -0.42
N TYR A 120 7.15 16.88 -0.58
CA TYR A 120 6.98 15.87 -1.64
C TYR A 120 5.66 15.12 -1.49
N ALA A 121 5.36 14.65 -0.28
CA ALA A 121 4.10 13.95 0.00
C ALA A 121 2.88 14.84 -0.27
N LEU A 122 2.94 16.09 0.14
CA LEU A 122 1.87 17.08 -0.12
C LEU A 122 1.67 17.29 -1.61
N LYS A 123 2.73 17.63 -2.37
CA LYS A 123 2.66 17.84 -3.81
C LYS A 123 2.10 16.64 -4.57
N ASN A 124 2.48 15.42 -4.20
CA ASN A 124 2.01 14.21 -4.86
C ASN A 124 0.57 13.82 -4.54
N ASN A 125 0.04 14.29 -3.43
CA ASN A 125 -1.25 13.82 -2.94
C ASN A 125 -2.33 14.91 -2.85
N ILE A 126 -1.99 16.21 -2.98
CA ILE A 126 -2.96 17.29 -2.89
C ILE A 126 -4.07 17.20 -3.95
N PHE A 127 -3.74 16.91 -5.20
CA PHE A 127 -4.74 16.72 -6.25
C PHE A 127 -5.61 15.49 -6.00
N LYS A 128 -5.04 14.40 -5.43
CA LYS A 128 -5.82 13.23 -5.05
C LYS A 128 -6.76 13.55 -3.89
N LEU A 129 -6.31 14.36 -2.92
CA LEU A 129 -7.11 14.82 -1.79
C LEU A 129 -8.35 15.58 -2.29
N ILE A 130 -8.12 16.63 -3.09
CA ILE A 130 -9.19 17.48 -3.65
C ILE A 130 -10.14 16.64 -4.51
N LYS A 131 -9.61 15.81 -5.41
CA LYS A 131 -10.41 14.96 -6.29
C LYS A 131 -11.30 13.99 -5.51
N ASN A 132 -10.80 13.37 -4.44
CA ASN A 132 -11.61 12.45 -3.64
C ASN A 132 -12.68 13.21 -2.83
N PHE A 133 -12.37 14.40 -2.31
CA PHE A 133 -13.34 15.26 -1.66
C PHE A 133 -14.49 15.66 -2.59
N LEU A 134 -14.16 16.19 -3.78
CA LEU A 134 -15.16 16.57 -4.77
C LEU A 134 -16.03 15.38 -5.21
N LYS A 135 -15.43 14.21 -5.44
CA LYS A 135 -16.18 13.00 -5.77
C LYS A 135 -17.09 12.54 -4.63
N ALA A 136 -16.68 12.69 -3.38
CA ALA A 136 -17.55 12.38 -2.25
C ALA A 136 -18.83 13.26 -2.29
N ILE A 137 -18.67 14.56 -2.53
CA ILE A 137 -19.80 15.50 -2.65
C ILE A 137 -20.68 15.15 -3.87
N ILE A 138 -20.08 14.97 -5.05
CA ILE A 138 -20.83 14.64 -6.27
C ILE A 138 -21.69 13.39 -6.05
N PHE A 139 -21.10 12.30 -5.53
CA PHE A 139 -21.83 11.06 -5.28
C PHE A 139 -22.87 11.19 -4.16
N LEU A 140 -22.70 12.13 -3.23
CA LEU A 140 -23.71 12.45 -2.23
C LEU A 140 -24.93 13.12 -2.89
N VAL A 141 -24.68 14.12 -3.74
CA VAL A 141 -25.74 14.86 -4.46
C VAL A 141 -26.55 13.95 -5.38
N ILE A 142 -25.94 13.01 -6.06
CA ILE A 142 -26.65 12.02 -6.90
C ILE A 142 -27.16 10.81 -6.10
N PHE A 143 -27.27 10.93 -4.78
CA PHE A 143 -27.80 9.92 -3.86
C PHE A 143 -27.09 8.57 -3.88
N ASN A 144 -25.86 8.47 -4.41
CA ASN A 144 -25.06 7.25 -4.35
C ASN A 144 -24.22 7.20 -3.07
N ARG A 145 -24.90 6.96 -1.94
CA ARG A 145 -24.27 6.99 -0.59
C ARG A 145 -23.07 6.06 -0.46
N LYS A 146 -23.13 4.87 -1.06
CA LYS A 146 -22.01 3.89 -0.99
C LYS A 146 -20.74 4.45 -1.63
N LYS A 147 -20.84 4.97 -2.86
CA LYS A 147 -19.69 5.58 -3.55
C LYS A 147 -19.22 6.85 -2.86
N SER A 148 -20.14 7.72 -2.43
CA SER A 148 -19.82 8.92 -1.65
C SER A 148 -18.95 8.57 -0.45
N TYR A 149 -19.38 7.58 0.34
CA TYR A 149 -18.65 7.16 1.55
C TYR A 149 -17.25 6.60 1.23
N ILE A 150 -17.09 5.80 0.18
CA ILE A 150 -15.77 5.30 -0.25
C ILE A 150 -14.83 6.46 -0.63
N PHE A 151 -15.32 7.46 -1.35
CA PHE A 151 -14.49 8.61 -1.71
C PHE A 151 -14.16 9.50 -0.51
N TYR A 152 -15.10 9.66 0.43
CA TYR A 152 -14.83 10.29 1.73
C TYR A 152 -13.73 9.55 2.51
N LEU A 153 -13.76 8.23 2.57
CA LEU A 153 -12.72 7.43 3.23
C LEU A 153 -11.35 7.59 2.56
N ARG A 154 -11.31 7.66 1.24
CA ARG A 154 -10.07 7.97 0.50
C ARG A 154 -9.53 9.36 0.82
N PHE A 155 -10.40 10.36 0.86
CA PHE A 155 -10.05 11.71 1.30
C PHE A 155 -9.53 11.69 2.74
N SER A 156 -10.26 11.08 3.66
CA SER A 156 -9.92 10.98 5.08
C SER A 156 -8.55 10.28 5.28
N GLY A 157 -8.27 9.19 4.56
CA GLY A 157 -6.97 8.51 4.63
C GLY A 157 -5.81 9.43 4.24
N ILE A 158 -5.93 10.15 3.12
CA ILE A 158 -4.91 11.13 2.68
C ILE A 158 -4.75 12.23 3.72
N TYR A 159 -5.85 12.85 4.15
CA TYR A 159 -5.85 13.95 5.09
C TYR A 159 -5.19 13.57 6.41
N ASN A 160 -5.64 12.45 7.02
CA ASN A 160 -5.08 11.99 8.30
C ASN A 160 -3.58 11.69 8.19
N SER A 161 -3.14 11.10 7.10
CA SER A 161 -1.71 10.85 6.91
C SER A 161 -0.91 12.13 6.71
N LEU A 162 -1.44 13.14 5.98
CA LEU A 162 -0.77 14.44 5.80
C LEU A 162 -0.59 15.19 7.12
N ILE A 163 -1.58 15.18 8.00
CA ILE A 163 -1.48 15.85 9.32
C ILE A 163 -0.76 15.01 10.38
N GLY A 164 -0.27 13.82 10.03
CA GLY A 164 0.55 12.99 10.93
C GLY A 164 -0.23 12.05 11.85
N ASN A 165 -1.51 11.90 11.68
CA ASN A 165 -2.30 10.96 12.46
C ASN A 165 -1.90 9.50 12.14
N LYS A 166 -1.94 8.65 13.18
CA LYS A 166 -1.72 7.20 13.03
C LYS A 166 -2.77 6.54 12.13
N SER A 167 -2.48 5.35 11.64
CA SER A 167 -3.43 4.53 10.87
C SER A 167 -4.49 3.91 11.79
N TRP A 168 -5.50 4.68 12.15
CA TRP A 168 -6.49 4.34 13.19
C TRP A 168 -7.73 3.60 12.68
N PHE A 169 -8.06 3.74 11.39
CA PHE A 169 -9.30 3.17 10.85
C PHE A 169 -9.30 1.64 10.96
N ARG A 170 -10.37 1.05 11.48
CA ARG A 170 -10.54 -0.40 11.61
C ARG A 170 -11.91 -0.82 11.07
N PRO A 171 -12.03 -2.02 10.48
CA PRO A 171 -13.34 -2.56 10.11
C PRO A 171 -14.16 -2.82 11.38
N LYS A 172 -15.47 -2.62 11.28
CA LYS A 172 -16.39 -3.12 12.30
C LYS A 172 -16.54 -4.62 12.10
N LEU A 173 -16.29 -5.39 13.13
CA LEU A 173 -16.54 -6.82 13.18
C LEU A 173 -17.85 -6.98 13.97
N ASP A 174 -18.86 -7.50 13.31
CA ASP A 174 -20.14 -7.86 13.95
C ASP A 174 -19.98 -9.18 14.70
#